data_1f69ccf3d27c35f74d7dffdf740bb228
#
_entry.id   1f69ccf3d27c35f74d7dffdf740bb228
#
_cell.length_a   1.000
_cell.length_b   1.000
_cell.length_c   1.000
_cell.angle_alpha   90.00
_cell.angle_beta   90.00
_cell.angle_gamma   90.00
#
_symmetry.space_group_name_H-M   'P 1'
#
loop_
_entity.id
_entity.type
_entity.pdbx_description
1 polymer ?
#
loop_
_entity_poly.entity_id
_entity_poly.type
_entity_poly.pdbx_seq_one_letter_code
_entity_poly.pdbx_strand_id
1 'polypeptide(L)'
;MAVPLTRTRTLLYSAGSVGAGAFFAFNNFVLPQLLAAVGAGDLLIGLLSSTRSIEGAIIQPTVGVLSDRTSSRFGRRRPFIALGIPLSAAFFVFAATQRDLLGLTVGIFLFSIFFNAAADPYVALLADITTVGERGILQGVSTAIQLGSQVGFLLLISTASGSGSIPAWSYAVVAGLLVATFAITVAGVREPQIVDLTEERLGLRGYVAELLQHRQALRYLAAIFVFMVGFSAVLPFLTLFITKDIGETEQVALALAAGTLLVTALAAVVFGRIADRAGTKPVLVLGWSLLAIAAFGGLVIQHLPETIAVVLLAGVGNGAATAAGWPLLASLVPPEKTGVFAGLKAAAESVAIPASVVIAAELFLPRFSYRGVFVLLAGAILLALFILVRFVRRPVLEAAIGEHRTA
;
A
#
# COMPACT_ATOMS: atom_id res chain seq x y z
N MET A 1 -4.97 -18.33 25.54
CA MET A 1 -6.17 -18.45 24.66
C MET A 1 -6.47 -17.09 24.07
N ALA A 2 -6.57 -16.96 22.75
CA ALA A 2 -6.98 -15.72 22.11
C ALA A 2 -8.43 -15.40 22.50
N VAL A 3 -8.67 -14.19 22.99
CA VAL A 3 -10.03 -13.74 23.35
C VAL A 3 -10.77 -13.41 22.06
N PRO A 4 -12.04 -13.86 21.87
CA PRO A 4 -12.78 -13.63 20.64
C PRO A 4 -12.82 -12.17 20.21
N LEU A 5 -12.80 -11.93 18.91
CA LEU A 5 -12.84 -10.60 18.32
C LEU A 5 -14.21 -9.95 18.58
N THR A 6 -14.25 -8.93 19.41
CA THR A 6 -15.45 -8.14 19.67
C THR A 6 -15.51 -6.92 18.75
N ARG A 7 -16.71 -6.38 18.49
CA ARG A 7 -16.89 -5.14 17.73
C ARG A 7 -16.06 -3.99 18.30
N THR A 8 -16.01 -3.87 19.63
CA THR A 8 -15.19 -2.84 20.31
C THR A 8 -13.70 -3.03 20.04
N ARG A 9 -13.17 -4.25 20.10
CA ARG A 9 -11.76 -4.52 19.77
C ARG A 9 -11.44 -4.23 18.33
N THR A 10 -12.33 -4.60 17.41
CA THR A 10 -12.21 -4.26 15.98
C THR A 10 -12.09 -2.76 15.78
N LEU A 11 -12.99 -1.98 16.38
CA LEU A 11 -12.97 -0.51 16.25
C LEU A 11 -11.74 0.12 16.91
N LEU A 12 -11.34 -0.35 18.10
CA LEU A 12 -10.16 0.15 18.80
C LEU A 12 -8.86 -0.10 18.02
N TYR A 13 -8.70 -1.30 17.46
CA TYR A 13 -7.56 -1.58 16.60
C TYR A 13 -7.61 -0.75 15.32
N SER A 14 -8.75 -0.75 14.63
CA SER A 14 -8.91 -0.06 13.34
C SER A 14 -8.90 1.48 13.46
N ALA A 15 -8.98 2.03 14.68
CA ALA A 15 -8.85 3.47 14.89
C ALA A 15 -7.52 4.00 14.31
N GLY A 16 -6.39 3.31 14.53
CA GLY A 16 -5.09 3.68 13.96
C GLY A 16 -5.09 3.75 12.43
N SER A 17 -5.96 2.98 11.77
CA SER A 17 -6.10 3.00 10.31
C SER A 17 -6.64 4.34 9.77
N VAL A 18 -7.33 5.14 10.60
CA VAL A 18 -7.77 6.50 10.21
C VAL A 18 -6.57 7.42 10.04
N GLY A 19 -5.67 7.48 11.04
CA GLY A 19 -4.47 8.29 10.97
C GLY A 19 -3.52 7.81 9.87
N ALA A 20 -3.31 6.49 9.76
CA ALA A 20 -2.52 5.89 8.69
C ALA A 20 -3.10 6.22 7.30
N GLY A 21 -4.42 6.21 7.13
CA GLY A 21 -5.08 6.59 5.88
C GLY A 21 -4.83 8.05 5.50
N ALA A 22 -5.03 8.98 6.42
CA ALA A 22 -4.73 10.39 6.19
C ALA A 22 -3.25 10.61 5.82
N PHE A 23 -2.33 9.93 6.50
CA PHE A 23 -0.92 9.95 6.16
C PHE A 23 -0.64 9.40 4.75
N PHE A 24 -1.15 8.24 4.40
CA PHE A 24 -0.91 7.68 3.07
C PHE A 24 -1.49 8.55 1.95
N ALA A 25 -2.64 9.19 2.18
CA ALA A 25 -3.20 10.15 1.24
C ALA A 25 -2.27 11.36 1.08
N PHE A 26 -1.78 11.92 2.19
CA PHE A 26 -0.82 13.02 2.15
C PHE A 26 0.47 12.61 1.44
N ASN A 27 1.06 11.50 1.84
CA ASN A 27 2.35 11.05 1.33
C ASN A 27 2.32 10.75 -0.17
N ASN A 28 1.28 10.09 -0.66
CA ASN A 28 1.21 9.64 -2.06
C ASN A 28 0.74 10.72 -3.03
N PHE A 29 -0.06 11.70 -2.56
CA PHE A 29 -0.76 12.61 -3.47
C PHE A 29 -0.53 14.09 -3.17
N VAL A 30 -0.29 14.46 -1.91
CA VAL A 30 -0.07 15.85 -1.48
C VAL A 30 1.43 16.19 -1.45
N LEU A 31 2.24 15.34 -0.83
CA LEU A 31 3.68 15.54 -0.67
C LEU A 31 4.42 15.72 -2.00
N PRO A 32 4.13 14.97 -3.09
CA PRO A 32 4.77 15.20 -4.39
C PRO A 32 4.61 16.63 -4.90
N GLN A 33 3.44 17.22 -4.76
CA GLN A 33 3.17 18.61 -5.16
C GLN A 33 4.00 19.61 -4.33
N LEU A 34 4.07 19.39 -3.01
CA LEU A 34 4.84 20.23 -2.10
C LEU A 34 6.34 20.15 -2.38
N LEU A 35 6.88 18.96 -2.62
CA LEU A 35 8.28 18.76 -2.99
C LEU A 35 8.60 19.42 -4.33
N ALA A 36 7.72 19.27 -5.32
CA ALA A 36 7.88 19.92 -6.62
C ALA A 36 7.85 21.46 -6.50
N ALA A 37 7.03 22.01 -5.61
CA ALA A 37 6.94 23.45 -5.37
C ALA A 37 8.24 24.06 -4.78
N VAL A 38 8.99 23.26 -3.99
CA VAL A 38 10.29 23.69 -3.45
C VAL A 38 11.48 23.30 -4.36
N GLY A 39 11.21 22.83 -5.58
CA GLY A 39 12.23 22.53 -6.59
C GLY A 39 12.94 21.19 -6.42
N ALA A 40 12.30 20.21 -5.73
CA ALA A 40 12.83 18.85 -5.66
C ALA A 40 12.87 18.19 -7.04
N GLY A 41 13.94 17.46 -7.33
CA GLY A 41 14.03 16.61 -8.52
C GLY A 41 13.12 15.37 -8.42
N ASP A 42 12.70 14.82 -9.56
CA ASP A 42 11.74 13.73 -9.64
C ASP A 42 12.15 12.49 -8.84
N LEU A 43 13.44 12.13 -8.83
CA LEU A 43 13.95 11.03 -8.03
C LEU A 43 13.67 11.24 -6.54
N LEU A 44 13.94 12.43 -6.01
CA LEU A 44 13.71 12.74 -4.60
C LEU A 44 12.23 12.77 -4.27
N ILE A 45 11.41 13.37 -5.15
CA ILE A 45 9.94 13.37 -5.02
C ILE A 45 9.44 11.94 -4.90
N GLY A 46 9.80 11.07 -5.83
CA GLY A 46 9.36 9.69 -5.84
C GLY A 46 9.82 8.89 -4.62
N LEU A 47 11.09 9.04 -4.21
CA LEU A 47 11.63 8.31 -3.06
C LEU A 47 10.98 8.75 -1.73
N LEU A 48 10.81 10.05 -1.50
CA LEU A 48 10.19 10.56 -0.28
C LEU A 48 8.68 10.33 -0.23
N SER A 49 8.02 10.26 -1.38
CA SER A 49 6.56 10.06 -1.48
C SER A 49 6.17 8.59 -1.64
N SER A 50 7.13 7.67 -1.68
CA SER A 50 6.80 6.24 -1.71
C SER A 50 6.49 5.73 -0.30
N THR A 51 5.40 4.94 -0.18
CA THR A 51 4.93 4.40 1.10
C THR A 51 5.85 3.35 1.72
N ARG A 52 6.74 2.78 0.92
CA ARG A 52 7.82 1.88 1.35
C ARG A 52 9.13 2.42 0.81
N SER A 53 9.71 3.29 1.57
CA SER A 53 11.00 3.89 1.31
C SER A 53 12.15 2.89 1.56
N ILE A 54 13.34 3.22 1.06
CA ILE A 54 14.53 2.39 1.22
C ILE A 54 14.84 2.16 2.71
N GLU A 55 14.68 3.19 3.54
CA GLU A 55 14.85 3.10 5.00
C GLU A 55 13.82 2.15 5.63
N GLY A 56 12.59 2.11 5.13
CA GLY A 56 11.56 1.17 5.56
C GLY A 56 11.98 -0.29 5.34
N ALA A 57 12.65 -0.58 4.24
CA ALA A 57 13.15 -1.93 3.95
C ALA A 57 14.17 -2.42 4.98
N ILE A 58 14.87 -1.51 5.67
CA ILE A 58 15.85 -1.83 6.73
C ILE A 58 15.19 -1.78 8.11
N ILE A 59 14.42 -0.73 8.37
CA ILE A 59 13.84 -0.45 9.69
C ILE A 59 12.75 -1.47 10.05
N GLN A 60 11.87 -1.81 9.11
CA GLN A 60 10.75 -2.69 9.36
C GLN A 60 11.20 -4.09 9.85
N PRO A 61 12.09 -4.82 9.16
CA PRO A 61 12.56 -6.11 9.66
C PRO A 61 13.31 -5.99 10.99
N THR A 62 14.12 -4.93 11.15
CA THR A 62 14.92 -4.71 12.37
C THR A 62 14.02 -4.47 13.58
N VAL A 63 13.06 -3.56 13.46
CA VAL A 63 12.10 -3.26 14.53
C VAL A 63 11.12 -4.42 14.74
N GLY A 64 10.75 -5.13 13.67
CA GLY A 64 9.95 -6.36 13.76
C GLY A 64 10.60 -7.36 14.71
N VAL A 65 11.88 -7.72 14.46
CA VAL A 65 12.65 -8.63 15.34
C VAL A 65 12.83 -8.06 16.75
N LEU A 66 13.09 -6.76 16.86
CA LEU A 66 13.27 -6.11 18.17
C LEU A 66 11.98 -6.15 19.00
N SER A 67 10.83 -5.87 18.36
CA SER A 67 9.54 -5.89 19.03
C SER A 67 9.11 -7.32 19.40
N ASP A 68 9.49 -8.35 18.62
CA ASP A 68 9.27 -9.75 18.98
C ASP A 68 9.99 -10.17 20.25
N ARG A 69 11.18 -9.61 20.48
CA ARG A 69 12.03 -9.91 21.64
C ARG A 69 11.76 -9.02 22.86
N THR A 70 10.93 -7.99 22.69
CA THR A 70 10.65 -7.05 23.77
C THR A 70 9.63 -7.65 24.74
N SER A 71 9.99 -7.66 26.03
CA SER A 71 9.09 -8.00 27.13
C SER A 71 8.84 -6.75 27.97
N SER A 72 7.65 -6.19 27.94
CA SER A 72 7.28 -5.04 28.75
C SER A 72 5.89 -5.21 29.38
N ARG A 73 5.67 -4.48 30.50
CA ARG A 73 4.37 -4.42 31.17
C ARG A 73 3.23 -3.87 30.28
N PHE A 74 3.60 -3.18 29.21
CA PHE A 74 2.64 -2.60 28.26
C PHE A 74 2.39 -3.51 27.04
N GLY A 75 3.03 -4.68 26.96
CA GLY A 75 3.06 -5.55 25.79
C GLY A 75 4.36 -5.43 25.00
N ARG A 76 4.51 -6.22 23.94
CA ARG A 76 5.71 -6.23 23.10
C ARG A 76 5.64 -5.23 21.93
N ARG A 77 4.44 -4.97 21.38
CA ARG A 77 4.23 -4.10 20.20
C ARG A 77 3.89 -2.66 20.58
N ARG A 78 3.06 -2.48 21.60
CA ARG A 78 2.53 -1.17 22.01
C ARG A 78 3.60 -0.12 22.34
N PRO A 79 4.75 -0.42 22.98
CA PRO A 79 5.79 0.56 23.23
C PRO A 79 6.36 1.19 21.96
N PHE A 80 6.54 0.40 20.89
CA PHE A 80 7.05 0.89 19.60
C PHE A 80 6.06 1.82 18.92
N ILE A 81 4.77 1.48 18.96
CA ILE A 81 3.70 2.33 18.42
C ILE A 81 3.59 3.62 19.24
N ALA A 82 3.61 3.52 20.58
CA ALA A 82 3.45 4.65 21.49
C ALA A 82 4.60 5.66 21.41
N LEU A 83 5.81 5.23 21.05
CA LEU A 83 6.97 6.11 20.85
C LEU A 83 7.11 6.54 19.39
N GLY A 84 6.97 5.61 18.44
CA GLY A 84 7.20 5.88 17.02
C GLY A 84 6.21 6.87 16.43
N ILE A 85 4.92 6.75 16.74
CA ILE A 85 3.89 7.65 16.19
C ILE A 85 4.03 9.10 16.66
N PRO A 86 4.16 9.43 17.95
CA PRO A 86 4.37 10.82 18.36
C PRO A 86 5.67 11.42 17.82
N LEU A 87 6.76 10.65 17.75
CA LEU A 87 8.03 11.11 17.17
C LEU A 87 7.87 11.37 15.66
N SER A 88 7.22 10.46 14.94
CA SER A 88 6.93 10.69 13.53
C SER A 88 6.07 11.93 13.33
N ALA A 89 5.01 12.11 14.10
CA ALA A 89 4.16 13.30 14.02
C ALA A 89 4.94 14.61 14.32
N ALA A 90 5.87 14.58 15.28
CA ALA A 90 6.71 15.73 15.58
C ALA A 90 7.62 16.11 14.40
N PHE A 91 8.27 15.13 13.75
CA PHE A 91 9.09 15.39 12.56
C PHE A 91 8.24 15.78 11.34
N PHE A 92 7.01 15.31 11.25
CA PHE A 92 6.08 15.72 10.21
C PHE A 92 5.69 17.19 10.35
N VAL A 93 5.41 17.65 11.58
CA VAL A 93 5.16 19.07 11.87
C VAL A 93 6.44 19.89 11.68
N PHE A 94 7.61 19.37 12.07
CA PHE A 94 8.90 20.00 11.76
C PHE A 94 9.07 20.21 10.27
N ALA A 95 8.80 19.20 9.44
CA ALA A 95 8.84 19.34 7.98
C ALA A 95 7.95 20.47 7.46
N ALA A 96 6.76 20.68 8.05
CA ALA A 96 5.85 21.76 7.69
C ALA A 96 6.40 23.16 7.95
N THR A 97 7.37 23.31 8.85
CA THR A 97 8.01 24.61 9.17
C THR A 97 9.16 24.95 8.21
N GLN A 98 9.63 23.96 7.44
CA GLN A 98 10.76 24.15 6.55
C GLN A 98 10.35 24.83 5.23
N ARG A 99 11.20 25.72 4.74
CA ARG A 99 11.00 26.45 3.47
C ARG A 99 12.03 26.09 2.42
N ASP A 100 13.03 25.33 2.81
CA ASP A 100 14.11 24.86 1.93
C ASP A 100 13.99 23.34 1.72
N LEU A 101 14.58 22.89 0.61
CA LEU A 101 14.53 21.49 0.21
C LEU A 101 15.21 20.55 1.22
N LEU A 102 16.34 20.99 1.80
CA LEU A 102 17.10 20.15 2.73
C LEU A 102 16.34 19.92 4.02
N GLY A 103 15.81 20.98 4.63
CA GLY A 103 15.02 20.90 5.86
C GLY A 103 13.77 20.04 5.68
N LEU A 104 13.03 20.26 4.57
CA LEU A 104 11.86 19.45 4.23
C LEU A 104 12.23 17.97 4.05
N THR A 105 13.32 17.68 3.30
CA THR A 105 13.82 16.31 3.07
C THR A 105 14.17 15.63 4.39
N VAL A 106 14.95 16.30 5.24
CA VAL A 106 15.34 15.77 6.55
C VAL A 106 14.11 15.50 7.43
N GLY A 107 13.16 16.43 7.47
CA GLY A 107 11.93 16.28 8.23
C GLY A 107 11.10 15.07 7.79
N ILE A 108 10.87 14.92 6.49
CA ILE A 108 10.12 13.79 5.93
C ILE A 108 10.88 12.46 6.10
N PHE A 109 12.19 12.46 5.95
CA PHE A 109 13.01 11.26 6.15
C PHE A 109 12.97 10.79 7.61
N LEU A 110 13.13 11.68 8.58
CA LEU A 110 13.01 11.34 9.99
C LEU A 110 11.58 10.91 10.37
N PHE A 111 10.57 11.59 9.83
CA PHE A 111 9.20 11.13 9.94
C PHE A 111 9.06 9.68 9.47
N SER A 112 9.55 9.36 8.28
CA SER A 112 9.45 8.02 7.67
C SER A 112 10.13 6.95 8.54
N ILE A 113 11.30 7.23 9.10
CA ILE A 113 12.00 6.33 10.03
C ILE A 113 11.11 5.94 11.21
N PHE A 114 10.56 6.91 11.92
CA PHE A 114 9.75 6.67 13.12
C PHE A 114 8.38 6.08 12.78
N PHE A 115 7.78 6.48 11.66
CA PHE A 115 6.54 5.89 11.19
C PHE A 115 6.72 4.41 10.84
N ASN A 116 7.75 4.06 10.07
CA ASN A 116 8.05 2.66 9.73
C ASN A 116 8.39 1.82 10.97
N ALA A 117 9.07 2.40 11.96
CA ALA A 117 9.33 1.74 13.24
C ALA A 117 8.06 1.42 14.05
N ALA A 118 6.96 2.16 13.83
CA ALA A 118 5.66 1.89 14.47
C ALA A 118 4.73 1.03 13.60
N ALA A 119 4.84 1.11 12.27
CA ALA A 119 3.93 0.49 11.32
C ALA A 119 3.96 -1.05 11.38
N ASP A 120 5.14 -1.67 11.42
CA ASP A 120 5.26 -3.12 11.49
C ASP A 120 4.75 -3.70 12.82
N PRO A 121 5.12 -3.15 14.01
CA PRO A 121 4.48 -3.54 15.26
C PRO A 121 2.96 -3.38 15.24
N TYR A 122 2.41 -2.36 14.58
CA TYR A 122 0.96 -2.20 14.44
C TYR A 122 0.34 -3.31 13.59
N VAL A 123 0.93 -3.64 12.44
CA VAL A 123 0.45 -4.75 11.59
C VAL A 123 0.57 -6.09 12.34
N ALA A 124 1.69 -6.31 13.04
CA ALA A 124 1.90 -7.54 13.82
C ALA A 124 0.94 -7.66 15.01
N LEU A 125 0.54 -6.55 15.62
CA LEU A 125 -0.47 -6.51 16.68
C LEU A 125 -1.80 -7.16 16.25
N LEU A 126 -2.20 -7.03 14.96
CA LEU A 126 -3.38 -7.69 14.42
C LEU A 126 -3.32 -9.21 14.63
N ALA A 127 -2.18 -9.82 14.28
CA ALA A 127 -2.00 -11.26 14.42
C ALA A 127 -1.99 -11.70 15.90
N ASP A 128 -1.47 -10.85 16.79
CA ASP A 128 -1.36 -11.12 18.21
C ASP A 128 -2.72 -11.09 18.95
N ILE A 129 -3.67 -10.28 18.46
CA ILE A 129 -4.97 -10.07 19.10
C ILE A 129 -6.13 -10.85 18.46
N THR A 130 -5.87 -11.61 17.38
CA THR A 130 -6.89 -12.34 16.62
C THR A 130 -6.55 -13.81 16.47
N THR A 131 -7.57 -14.65 16.36
CA THR A 131 -7.44 -16.02 15.88
C THR A 131 -7.22 -16.04 14.37
N VAL A 132 -6.71 -17.15 13.83
CA VAL A 132 -6.45 -17.31 12.38
C VAL A 132 -7.69 -17.01 11.53
N GLY A 133 -8.88 -17.46 11.98
CA GLY A 133 -10.14 -17.23 11.26
C GLY A 133 -10.64 -15.77 11.31
N GLU A 134 -10.22 -14.98 12.30
CA GLU A 134 -10.67 -13.59 12.49
C GLU A 134 -9.75 -12.55 11.82
N ARG A 135 -8.51 -12.93 11.48
CA ARG A 135 -7.51 -12.02 10.89
C ARG A 135 -8.01 -11.33 9.63
N GLY A 136 -8.66 -12.08 8.74
CA GLY A 136 -9.20 -11.55 7.50
C GLY A 136 -10.28 -10.50 7.71
N ILE A 137 -11.17 -10.71 8.70
CA ILE A 137 -12.23 -9.75 9.02
C ILE A 137 -11.63 -8.46 9.57
N LEU A 138 -10.73 -8.55 10.55
CA LEU A 138 -10.11 -7.37 11.15
C LEU A 138 -9.28 -6.59 10.12
N GLN A 139 -8.50 -7.30 9.29
CA GLN A 139 -7.72 -6.67 8.21
C GLN A 139 -8.64 -5.98 7.20
N GLY A 140 -9.74 -6.62 6.79
CA GLY A 140 -10.70 -6.04 5.86
C GLY A 140 -11.36 -4.76 6.39
N VAL A 141 -11.80 -4.75 7.65
CA VAL A 141 -12.36 -3.56 8.30
C VAL A 141 -11.32 -2.45 8.40
N SER A 142 -10.11 -2.77 8.85
CA SER A 142 -9.01 -1.80 8.97
C SER A 142 -8.64 -1.19 7.61
N THR A 143 -8.58 -2.00 6.55
CA THR A 143 -8.30 -1.52 5.19
C THR A 143 -9.44 -0.63 4.67
N ALA A 144 -10.69 -0.99 4.91
CA ALA A 144 -11.84 -0.17 4.50
C ALA A 144 -11.83 1.20 5.20
N ILE A 145 -11.55 1.23 6.50
CA ILE A 145 -11.41 2.48 7.28
C ILE A 145 -10.23 3.29 6.77
N GLN A 146 -9.09 2.66 6.47
CA GLN A 146 -7.91 3.33 5.93
C GLN A 146 -8.20 3.98 4.57
N LEU A 147 -8.83 3.26 3.64
CA LEU A 147 -9.22 3.80 2.33
C LEU A 147 -10.26 4.91 2.45
N GLY A 148 -11.26 4.74 3.32
CA GLY A 148 -12.24 5.78 3.61
C GLY A 148 -11.59 7.06 4.16
N SER A 149 -10.62 6.92 5.06
CA SER A 149 -9.84 8.05 5.58
C SER A 149 -8.99 8.72 4.49
N GLN A 150 -8.36 7.94 3.59
CA GLN A 150 -7.63 8.51 2.45
C GLN A 150 -8.54 9.36 1.57
N VAL A 151 -9.69 8.83 1.17
CA VAL A 151 -10.68 9.55 0.36
C VAL A 151 -11.15 10.80 1.07
N GLY A 152 -11.57 10.69 2.34
CA GLY A 152 -12.07 11.82 3.12
C GLY A 152 -11.02 12.92 3.28
N PHE A 153 -9.75 12.56 3.55
CA PHE A 153 -8.66 13.51 3.67
C PHE A 153 -8.35 14.21 2.34
N LEU A 154 -8.29 13.49 1.22
CA LEU A 154 -8.04 14.08 -0.09
C LEU A 154 -9.16 15.03 -0.51
N LEU A 155 -10.42 14.69 -0.25
CA LEU A 155 -11.56 15.58 -0.51
C LEU A 155 -11.50 16.83 0.39
N LEU A 156 -11.13 16.68 1.66
CA LEU A 156 -10.95 17.81 2.57
C LEU A 156 -9.88 18.77 2.04
N ILE A 157 -8.71 18.25 1.64
CA ILE A 157 -7.63 19.10 1.11
C ILE A 157 -8.02 19.69 -0.24
N SER A 158 -8.62 18.89 -1.14
CA SER A 158 -9.09 19.36 -2.45
C SER A 158 -10.04 20.56 -2.30
N THR A 159 -11.05 20.47 -1.42
CA THR A 159 -11.99 21.57 -1.19
C THR A 159 -11.37 22.78 -0.50
N ALA A 160 -10.37 22.55 0.38
CA ALA A 160 -9.70 23.60 1.12
C ALA A 160 -8.61 24.34 0.30
N SER A 161 -8.01 23.68 -0.69
CA SER A 161 -6.98 24.27 -1.56
C SER A 161 -7.56 25.36 -2.49
N GLY A 162 -8.83 25.26 -2.85
CA GLY A 162 -9.47 26.22 -3.76
C GLY A 162 -8.68 26.42 -5.06
N SER A 163 -8.41 27.67 -5.43
CA SER A 163 -7.53 28.05 -6.55
C SER A 163 -6.08 28.32 -6.12
N GLY A 164 -5.74 28.04 -4.86
CA GLY A 164 -4.44 28.33 -4.25
C GLY A 164 -3.61 27.07 -3.97
N SER A 165 -2.52 27.29 -3.26
CA SER A 165 -1.61 26.22 -2.84
C SER A 165 -2.20 25.35 -1.72
N ILE A 166 -1.67 24.14 -1.57
CA ILE A 166 -2.03 23.20 -0.50
C ILE A 166 -1.85 23.88 0.88
N PRO A 167 -2.86 23.87 1.75
CA PRO A 167 -2.79 24.57 3.02
C PRO A 167 -1.75 23.97 3.97
N ALA A 168 -0.92 24.80 4.60
CA ALA A 168 0.09 24.35 5.57
C ALA A 168 -0.50 23.59 6.78
N TRP A 169 -1.77 23.87 7.16
CA TRP A 169 -2.44 23.15 8.23
C TRP A 169 -2.66 21.65 7.93
N SER A 170 -2.55 21.23 6.65
CA SER A 170 -2.68 19.82 6.27
C SER A 170 -1.70 18.90 7.01
N TYR A 171 -0.48 19.36 7.24
CA TYR A 171 0.51 18.64 8.07
C TYR A 171 0.02 18.44 9.52
N ALA A 172 -0.53 19.52 10.13
CA ALA A 172 -1.02 19.47 11.51
C ALA A 172 -2.22 18.52 11.65
N VAL A 173 -3.12 18.49 10.66
CA VAL A 173 -4.26 17.56 10.64
C VAL A 173 -3.79 16.11 10.56
N VAL A 174 -2.84 15.78 9.67
CA VAL A 174 -2.27 14.43 9.58
C VAL A 174 -1.59 14.04 10.88
N ALA A 175 -0.73 14.91 11.42
CA ALA A 175 -0.03 14.66 12.69
C ALA A 175 -1.01 14.44 13.84
N GLY A 176 -2.04 15.28 13.95
CA GLY A 176 -3.09 15.17 14.98
C GLY A 176 -3.90 13.88 14.84
N LEU A 177 -4.31 13.53 13.64
CA LEU A 177 -5.01 12.26 13.36
C LEU A 177 -4.13 11.05 13.69
N LEU A 178 -2.85 11.06 13.29
CA LEU A 178 -1.92 9.98 13.64
C LEU A 178 -1.85 9.79 15.16
N VAL A 179 -1.52 10.84 15.90
CA VAL A 179 -1.35 10.75 17.35
C VAL A 179 -2.66 10.32 18.03
N ALA A 180 -3.79 10.99 17.71
CA ALA A 180 -5.06 10.72 18.37
C ALA A 180 -5.55 9.29 18.11
N THR A 181 -5.54 8.84 16.87
CA THR A 181 -6.12 7.54 16.50
C THR A 181 -5.24 6.37 16.94
N PHE A 182 -3.92 6.51 16.85
CA PHE A 182 -3.00 5.49 17.39
C PHE A 182 -2.98 5.47 18.92
N ALA A 183 -3.16 6.62 19.59
CA ALA A 183 -3.34 6.65 21.05
C ALA A 183 -4.59 5.86 21.47
N ILE A 184 -5.71 5.97 20.73
CA ILE A 184 -6.90 5.15 20.96
C ILE A 184 -6.57 3.66 20.81
N THR A 185 -5.83 3.28 19.76
CA THR A 185 -5.42 1.88 19.54
C THR A 185 -4.53 1.40 20.69
N VAL A 186 -3.48 2.14 21.04
CA VAL A 186 -2.53 1.76 22.10
C VAL A 186 -3.21 1.68 23.47
N ALA A 187 -4.12 2.60 23.80
CA ALA A 187 -4.83 2.59 25.07
C ALA A 187 -5.88 1.49 25.15
N GLY A 188 -6.61 1.26 24.04
CA GLY A 188 -7.78 0.38 24.01
C GLY A 188 -7.47 -1.09 23.74
N VAL A 189 -6.40 -1.40 23.01
CA VAL A 189 -6.04 -2.77 22.66
C VAL A 189 -5.07 -3.35 23.68
N ARG A 190 -5.43 -4.46 24.32
CA ARG A 190 -4.56 -5.21 25.24
C ARG A 190 -3.91 -6.37 24.48
N GLU A 191 -2.58 -6.45 24.53
CA GLU A 191 -1.84 -7.59 24.01
C GLU A 191 -1.93 -8.77 24.98
N PRO A 192 -2.16 -10.00 24.46
CA PRO A 192 -1.96 -11.19 25.27
C PRO A 192 -0.49 -11.37 25.61
N GLN A 193 -0.18 -11.78 26.83
CA GLN A 193 1.17 -12.19 27.17
C GLN A 193 1.46 -13.53 26.47
N ILE A 194 2.30 -13.48 25.44
CA ILE A 194 2.73 -14.68 24.71
C ILE A 194 4.02 -15.15 25.38
N VAL A 195 3.94 -16.30 26.04
CA VAL A 195 5.11 -17.01 26.57
C VAL A 195 5.68 -17.85 25.43
N ASP A 196 6.93 -17.61 25.08
CA ASP A 196 7.82 -18.36 24.18
C ASP A 196 7.14 -19.16 23.03
N LEU A 197 7.29 -18.65 21.81
CA LEU A 197 7.24 -19.46 20.62
C LEU A 197 8.68 -19.79 20.21
N THR A 198 9.19 -20.91 20.68
CA THR A 198 10.37 -21.58 20.10
C THR A 198 9.95 -22.17 18.75
N GLU A 199 9.86 -21.35 17.71
CA GLU A 199 9.85 -21.86 16.35
C GLU A 199 11.25 -22.38 16.01
N GLU A 200 11.34 -23.66 15.67
CA GLU A 200 12.56 -24.23 15.07
C GLU A 200 12.89 -23.44 13.80
N ARG A 201 13.95 -22.63 13.88
CA ARG A 201 14.41 -21.83 12.74
C ARG A 201 15.13 -22.76 11.77
N LEU A 202 14.49 -23.08 10.68
CA LEU A 202 15.17 -23.66 9.52
C LEU A 202 16.37 -22.78 9.13
N GLY A 203 17.54 -23.35 8.96
CA GLY A 203 18.68 -22.61 8.42
C GLY A 203 18.35 -22.06 7.03
N LEU A 204 19.01 -20.97 6.62
CA LEU A 204 18.74 -20.24 5.38
C LEU A 204 18.66 -21.18 4.14
N ARG A 205 19.52 -22.20 4.07
CA ARG A 205 19.51 -23.20 2.99
C ARG A 205 18.24 -24.06 2.99
N GLY A 206 17.79 -24.51 4.16
CA GLY A 206 16.55 -25.27 4.29
C GLY A 206 15.34 -24.43 3.90
N TYR A 207 15.30 -23.17 4.33
CA TYR A 207 14.26 -22.21 3.98
C TYR A 207 14.17 -21.97 2.46
N VAL A 208 15.31 -21.72 1.79
CA VAL A 208 15.35 -21.53 0.33
C VAL A 208 14.94 -22.80 -0.42
N ALA A 209 15.43 -23.98 0.02
CA ALA A 209 15.07 -25.25 -0.60
C ALA A 209 13.56 -25.53 -0.50
N GLU A 210 12.95 -25.21 0.62
CA GLU A 210 11.51 -25.32 0.85
C GLU A 210 10.71 -24.37 -0.05
N LEU A 211 11.13 -23.10 -0.16
CA LEU A 211 10.48 -22.13 -1.06
C LEU A 211 10.48 -22.60 -2.51
N LEU A 212 11.60 -23.19 -2.98
CA LEU A 212 11.76 -23.68 -4.36
C LEU A 212 10.82 -24.84 -4.71
N GLN A 213 10.26 -25.55 -3.74
CA GLN A 213 9.24 -26.58 -3.96
C GLN A 213 7.91 -25.97 -4.44
N HIS A 214 7.58 -24.74 -4.03
CA HIS A 214 6.34 -24.05 -4.38
C HIS A 214 6.47 -23.21 -5.66
N ARG A 215 6.86 -23.83 -6.77
CA ARG A 215 7.16 -23.14 -8.04
C ARG A 215 6.02 -22.26 -8.56
N GLN A 216 4.75 -22.62 -8.31
CA GLN A 216 3.60 -21.82 -8.77
C GLN A 216 3.50 -20.50 -8.00
N ALA A 217 3.67 -20.54 -6.69
CA ALA A 217 3.69 -19.34 -5.85
C ALA A 217 4.87 -18.43 -6.20
N LEU A 218 6.07 -18.99 -6.44
CA LEU A 218 7.24 -18.20 -6.87
C LEU A 218 7.04 -17.51 -8.23
N ARG A 219 6.43 -18.21 -9.20
CA ARG A 219 6.09 -17.62 -10.51
C ARG A 219 5.08 -16.48 -10.36
N TYR A 220 4.11 -16.65 -9.47
CA TYR A 220 3.16 -15.59 -9.18
C TYR A 220 3.81 -14.42 -8.46
N LEU A 221 4.71 -14.66 -7.50
CA LEU A 221 5.49 -13.59 -6.85
C LEU A 221 6.37 -12.83 -7.84
N ALA A 222 6.95 -13.51 -8.82
CA ALA A 222 7.67 -12.84 -9.92
C ALA A 222 6.74 -11.94 -10.75
N ALA A 223 5.52 -12.40 -11.04
CA ALA A 223 4.53 -11.57 -11.72
C ALA A 223 4.12 -10.35 -10.86
N ILE A 224 3.90 -10.52 -9.55
CA ILE A 224 3.63 -9.41 -8.62
C ILE A 224 4.80 -8.42 -8.58
N PHE A 225 6.04 -8.91 -8.49
CA PHE A 225 7.23 -8.05 -8.48
C PHE A 225 7.28 -7.17 -9.73
N VAL A 226 7.13 -7.76 -10.91
CA VAL A 226 7.13 -7.03 -12.18
C VAL A 226 5.97 -6.03 -12.24
N PHE A 227 4.77 -6.43 -11.82
CA PHE A 227 3.62 -5.54 -11.71
C PHE A 227 3.90 -4.35 -10.80
N MET A 228 4.49 -4.59 -9.61
CA MET A 228 4.81 -3.54 -8.64
C MET A 228 5.89 -2.58 -9.16
N VAL A 229 6.87 -3.06 -9.93
CA VAL A 229 7.85 -2.20 -10.61
C VAL A 229 7.17 -1.23 -11.59
N GLY A 230 6.09 -1.62 -12.25
CA GLY A 230 5.34 -0.68 -13.10
C GLY A 230 4.39 0.23 -12.32
N PHE A 231 3.65 -0.36 -11.38
CA PHE A 231 2.52 0.30 -10.73
C PHE A 231 2.94 1.34 -9.69
N SER A 232 4.01 1.06 -8.92
CA SER A 232 4.35 1.88 -7.74
C SER A 232 4.82 3.29 -8.07
N ALA A 233 5.40 3.52 -9.25
CA ALA A 233 5.77 4.86 -9.70
C ALA A 233 4.56 5.74 -10.04
N VAL A 234 3.39 5.16 -10.31
CA VAL A 234 2.21 5.95 -10.68
C VAL A 234 1.74 6.79 -9.50
N LEU A 235 1.73 6.24 -8.28
CA LEU A 235 1.17 6.93 -7.11
C LEU A 235 1.82 8.29 -6.83
N PRO A 236 3.16 8.41 -6.69
CA PRO A 236 3.81 9.69 -6.40
C PRO A 236 3.77 10.68 -7.58
N PHE A 237 3.60 10.19 -8.82
CA PHE A 237 3.63 11.06 -9.99
C PHE A 237 2.25 11.35 -10.59
N LEU A 238 1.17 10.70 -10.11
CA LEU A 238 -0.17 10.87 -10.67
C LEU A 238 -0.67 12.32 -10.56
N THR A 239 -0.52 12.94 -9.40
CA THR A 239 -0.96 14.32 -9.20
C THR A 239 -0.11 15.31 -9.99
N LEU A 240 1.19 15.05 -10.11
CA LEU A 240 2.10 15.84 -10.95
C LEU A 240 1.77 15.69 -12.44
N PHE A 241 1.45 14.50 -12.91
CA PHE A 241 0.96 14.30 -14.28
C PHE A 241 -0.29 15.14 -14.57
N ILE A 242 -1.26 15.13 -13.65
CA ILE A 242 -2.51 15.90 -13.84
C ILE A 242 -2.24 17.41 -13.82
N THR A 243 -1.33 17.89 -12.96
CA THR A 243 -1.07 19.33 -12.86
C THR A 243 -0.07 19.84 -13.90
N LYS A 244 0.95 19.07 -14.26
CA LYS A 244 2.04 19.52 -15.16
C LYS A 244 1.83 19.14 -16.62
N ASP A 245 1.33 17.92 -16.89
CA ASP A 245 1.17 17.42 -18.26
C ASP A 245 -0.24 17.67 -18.82
N ILE A 246 -1.30 17.63 -17.98
CA ILE A 246 -2.66 17.95 -18.40
C ILE A 246 -2.98 19.44 -18.18
N GLY A 247 -2.30 20.09 -17.20
CA GLY A 247 -2.49 21.53 -16.93
C GLY A 247 -3.66 21.84 -16.00
N GLU A 248 -4.14 20.87 -15.27
CA GLU A 248 -5.23 21.03 -14.30
C GLU A 248 -4.74 21.56 -12.94
N THR A 249 -5.67 22.02 -12.12
CA THR A 249 -5.38 22.55 -10.79
C THR A 249 -5.03 21.42 -9.80
N GLU A 250 -4.31 21.75 -8.72
CA GLU A 250 -4.03 20.81 -7.61
C GLU A 250 -5.35 20.28 -7.01
N GLN A 251 -6.38 21.13 -6.93
CA GLN A 251 -7.71 20.73 -6.48
C GLN A 251 -8.29 19.59 -7.30
N VAL A 252 -8.24 19.70 -8.63
CA VAL A 252 -8.74 18.67 -9.56
C VAL A 252 -7.89 17.40 -9.43
N ALA A 253 -6.57 17.52 -9.34
CA ALA A 253 -5.67 16.38 -9.19
C ALA A 253 -5.96 15.58 -7.92
N LEU A 254 -6.17 16.24 -6.78
CA LEU A 254 -6.50 15.60 -5.51
C LEU A 254 -7.91 14.99 -5.52
N ALA A 255 -8.89 15.65 -6.16
CA ALA A 255 -10.24 15.12 -6.32
C ALA A 255 -10.25 13.85 -7.18
N LEU A 256 -9.46 13.81 -8.26
CA LEU A 256 -9.31 12.62 -9.11
C LEU A 256 -8.61 11.48 -8.36
N ALA A 257 -7.59 11.77 -7.58
CA ALA A 257 -6.95 10.78 -6.72
C ALA A 257 -7.94 10.19 -5.70
N ALA A 258 -8.76 11.03 -5.05
CA ALA A 258 -9.83 10.58 -4.15
C ALA A 258 -10.86 9.71 -4.87
N GLY A 259 -11.28 10.13 -6.06
CA GLY A 259 -12.21 9.37 -6.91
C GLY A 259 -11.65 8.00 -7.30
N THR A 260 -10.37 7.92 -7.65
CA THR A 260 -9.68 6.66 -7.97
C THR A 260 -9.70 5.69 -6.78
N LEU A 261 -9.37 6.18 -5.58
CA LEU A 261 -9.38 5.37 -4.37
C LEU A 261 -10.80 4.90 -4.01
N LEU A 262 -11.80 5.77 -4.16
CA LEU A 262 -13.20 5.40 -3.92
C LEU A 262 -13.66 4.32 -4.89
N VAL A 263 -13.39 4.49 -6.18
CA VAL A 263 -13.73 3.48 -7.20
C VAL A 263 -12.97 2.18 -6.95
N THR A 264 -11.69 2.25 -6.55
CA THR A 264 -10.90 1.07 -6.16
C THR A 264 -11.57 0.32 -5.01
N ALA A 265 -12.00 1.02 -3.97
CA ALA A 265 -12.65 0.40 -2.82
C ALA A 265 -13.99 -0.25 -3.19
N LEU A 266 -14.83 0.42 -3.97
CA LEU A 266 -16.11 -0.11 -4.44
C LEU A 266 -15.92 -1.30 -5.37
N ALA A 267 -15.00 -1.20 -6.32
CA ALA A 267 -14.66 -2.27 -7.24
C ALA A 267 -14.10 -3.50 -6.49
N ALA A 268 -13.26 -3.31 -5.48
CA ALA A 268 -12.73 -4.42 -4.69
C ALA A 268 -13.85 -5.24 -4.01
N VAL A 269 -14.90 -4.59 -3.51
CA VAL A 269 -16.07 -5.29 -2.94
C VAL A 269 -16.83 -6.09 -3.97
N VAL A 270 -17.06 -5.51 -5.15
CA VAL A 270 -17.78 -6.15 -6.27
C VAL A 270 -16.97 -7.33 -6.80
N PHE A 271 -15.70 -7.09 -7.14
CA PHE A 271 -14.83 -8.11 -7.71
C PHE A 271 -14.41 -9.18 -6.71
N GLY A 272 -14.44 -8.91 -5.39
CA GLY A 272 -14.32 -9.93 -4.36
C GLY A 272 -15.41 -10.99 -4.48
N ARG A 273 -16.68 -10.57 -4.59
CA ARG A 273 -17.81 -11.50 -4.80
C ARG A 273 -17.74 -12.23 -6.15
N ILE A 274 -17.21 -11.57 -7.18
CA ILE A 274 -17.00 -12.22 -8.49
C ILE A 274 -15.87 -13.25 -8.38
N ALA A 275 -14.78 -12.94 -7.66
CA ALA A 275 -13.67 -13.84 -7.44
C ALA A 275 -14.07 -15.13 -6.70
N ASP A 276 -15.00 -15.02 -5.73
CA ASP A 276 -15.56 -16.18 -5.03
C ASP A 276 -16.33 -17.13 -5.96
N ARG A 277 -16.85 -16.61 -7.08
CA ARG A 277 -17.68 -17.38 -8.04
C ARG A 277 -16.91 -17.81 -9.29
N ALA A 278 -16.11 -16.92 -9.84
CA ALA A 278 -15.41 -17.12 -11.12
C ALA A 278 -13.96 -17.56 -10.95
N GLY A 279 -13.47 -17.51 -9.69
CA GLY A 279 -12.08 -17.79 -9.34
C GLY A 279 -11.22 -16.53 -9.30
N THR A 280 -10.15 -16.59 -8.52
CA THR A 280 -9.27 -15.45 -8.25
C THR A 280 -8.39 -15.08 -9.45
N LYS A 281 -7.86 -16.09 -10.17
CA LYS A 281 -6.97 -15.84 -11.32
C LYS A 281 -7.67 -15.09 -12.46
N PRO A 282 -8.88 -15.46 -12.94
CA PRO A 282 -9.60 -14.70 -13.98
C PRO A 282 -9.86 -13.24 -13.59
N VAL A 283 -10.24 -12.99 -12.34
CA VAL A 283 -10.50 -11.63 -11.84
C VAL A 283 -9.21 -10.81 -11.80
N LEU A 284 -8.08 -11.41 -11.40
CA LEU A 284 -6.79 -10.72 -11.41
C LEU A 284 -6.33 -10.40 -12.84
N VAL A 285 -6.50 -11.32 -13.78
CA VAL A 285 -6.19 -11.08 -15.20
C VAL A 285 -7.03 -9.94 -15.74
N LEU A 286 -8.34 -9.92 -15.45
CA LEU A 286 -9.22 -8.82 -15.83
C LEU A 286 -8.75 -7.49 -15.22
N GLY A 287 -8.44 -7.47 -13.91
CA GLY A 287 -7.97 -6.27 -13.22
C GLY A 287 -6.69 -5.69 -13.84
N TRP A 288 -5.69 -6.56 -14.09
CA TRP A 288 -4.45 -6.12 -14.73
C TRP A 288 -4.66 -5.73 -16.20
N SER A 289 -5.59 -6.36 -16.91
CA SER A 289 -5.94 -5.95 -18.29
C SER A 289 -6.59 -4.57 -18.33
N LEU A 290 -7.50 -4.26 -17.40
CA LEU A 290 -8.10 -2.92 -17.27
C LEU A 290 -7.04 -1.87 -16.92
N LEU A 291 -6.11 -2.19 -16.01
CA LEU A 291 -4.97 -1.31 -15.70
C LEU A 291 -4.05 -1.11 -16.91
N ALA A 292 -3.83 -2.14 -17.74
CA ALA A 292 -3.06 -2.00 -18.97
C ALA A 292 -3.75 -1.03 -19.96
N ILE A 293 -5.06 -1.18 -20.13
CA ILE A 293 -5.86 -0.26 -20.99
C ILE A 293 -5.77 1.17 -20.44
N ALA A 294 -5.90 1.34 -19.11
CA ALA A 294 -5.75 2.65 -18.48
C ALA A 294 -4.35 3.22 -18.67
N ALA A 295 -3.29 2.39 -18.57
CA ALA A 295 -1.93 2.82 -18.82
C ALA A 295 -1.72 3.31 -20.27
N PHE A 296 -2.24 2.59 -21.26
CA PHE A 296 -2.23 3.07 -22.65
C PHE A 296 -3.05 4.34 -22.83
N GLY A 297 -4.21 4.45 -22.17
CA GLY A 297 -4.99 5.69 -22.12
C GLY A 297 -4.15 6.86 -21.60
N GLY A 298 -3.43 6.68 -20.49
CA GLY A 298 -2.56 7.71 -19.89
C GLY A 298 -1.47 8.27 -20.81
N LEU A 299 -1.09 7.52 -21.86
CA LEU A 299 -0.12 7.99 -22.86
C LEU A 299 -0.70 9.02 -23.83
N VAL A 300 -1.99 8.96 -24.11
CA VAL A 300 -2.62 9.71 -25.21
C VAL A 300 -3.56 10.81 -24.75
N ILE A 301 -4.09 10.75 -23.52
CA ILE A 301 -5.03 11.75 -23.01
C ILE A 301 -4.40 13.14 -22.92
N GLN A 302 -5.20 14.16 -23.24
CA GLN A 302 -4.79 15.56 -23.22
C GLN A 302 -5.77 16.45 -22.45
N HIS A 303 -7.01 15.98 -22.23
CA HIS A 303 -8.09 16.76 -21.64
C HIS A 303 -8.68 16.11 -20.40
N LEU A 304 -9.27 16.93 -19.53
CA LEU A 304 -9.85 16.50 -18.26
C LEU A 304 -10.91 15.36 -18.41
N PRO A 305 -11.87 15.39 -19.37
CA PRO A 305 -12.85 14.32 -19.48
C PRO A 305 -12.23 12.94 -19.75
N GLU A 306 -11.21 12.91 -20.60
CA GLU A 306 -10.47 11.68 -20.91
C GLU A 306 -9.68 11.20 -19.67
N THR A 307 -9.06 12.14 -18.96
CA THR A 307 -8.31 11.87 -17.71
C THR A 307 -9.25 11.24 -16.67
N ILE A 308 -10.46 11.79 -16.49
CA ILE A 308 -11.45 11.21 -15.57
C ILE A 308 -11.76 9.76 -15.96
N ALA A 309 -12.02 9.49 -17.23
CA ALA A 309 -12.37 8.14 -17.71
C ALA A 309 -11.22 7.14 -17.45
N VAL A 310 -9.99 7.52 -17.77
CA VAL A 310 -8.80 6.66 -17.59
C VAL A 310 -8.50 6.39 -16.11
N VAL A 311 -8.59 7.42 -15.27
CA VAL A 311 -8.33 7.33 -13.84
C VAL A 311 -9.40 6.48 -13.14
N LEU A 312 -10.66 6.61 -13.51
CA LEU A 312 -11.74 5.75 -13.00
C LEU A 312 -11.57 4.30 -13.48
N LEU A 313 -11.20 4.08 -14.74
CA LEU A 313 -10.89 2.75 -15.26
C LEU A 313 -9.72 2.10 -14.49
N ALA A 314 -8.67 2.87 -14.19
CA ALA A 314 -7.57 2.42 -13.36
C ALA A 314 -8.04 2.03 -11.96
N GLY A 315 -8.96 2.81 -11.37
CA GLY A 315 -9.59 2.48 -10.08
C GLY A 315 -10.32 1.14 -10.11
N VAL A 316 -11.12 0.87 -11.16
CA VAL A 316 -11.82 -0.42 -11.34
C VAL A 316 -10.81 -1.57 -11.46
N GLY A 317 -9.80 -1.41 -12.31
CA GLY A 317 -8.75 -2.42 -12.52
C GLY A 317 -7.96 -2.72 -11.23
N ASN A 318 -7.59 -1.66 -10.47
CA ASN A 318 -6.88 -1.80 -9.20
C ASN A 318 -7.75 -2.46 -8.12
N GLY A 319 -9.06 -2.16 -8.08
CA GLY A 319 -10.00 -2.82 -7.17
C GLY A 319 -10.11 -4.32 -7.44
N ALA A 320 -10.23 -4.72 -8.71
CA ALA A 320 -10.24 -6.12 -9.12
C ALA A 320 -8.92 -6.83 -8.76
N ALA A 321 -7.78 -6.18 -9.03
CA ALA A 321 -6.45 -6.71 -8.68
C ALA A 321 -6.26 -6.87 -7.18
N THR A 322 -6.71 -5.90 -6.38
CA THR A 322 -6.64 -5.93 -4.91
C THR A 322 -7.49 -7.06 -4.34
N ALA A 323 -8.72 -7.24 -4.86
CA ALA A 323 -9.64 -8.28 -4.41
C ALA A 323 -9.11 -9.70 -4.66
N ALA A 324 -8.41 -9.92 -5.79
CA ALA A 324 -7.98 -11.25 -6.20
C ALA A 324 -6.51 -11.58 -5.88
N GLY A 325 -5.68 -10.56 -5.69
CA GLY A 325 -4.23 -10.73 -5.61
C GLY A 325 -3.75 -11.58 -4.44
N TRP A 326 -4.18 -11.25 -3.22
CA TRP A 326 -3.82 -12.03 -2.04
C TRP A 326 -4.48 -13.41 -2.01
N PRO A 327 -5.80 -13.56 -2.25
CA PRO A 327 -6.44 -14.87 -2.30
C PRO A 327 -5.79 -15.83 -3.30
N LEU A 328 -5.36 -15.34 -4.46
CA LEU A 328 -4.63 -16.18 -5.43
C LEU A 328 -3.32 -16.69 -4.83
N LEU A 329 -2.50 -15.84 -4.19
CA LEU A 329 -1.26 -16.29 -3.57
C LEU A 329 -1.53 -17.35 -2.50
N ALA A 330 -2.50 -17.10 -1.64
CA ALA A 330 -2.89 -18.01 -0.56
C ALA A 330 -3.35 -19.37 -1.09
N SER A 331 -4.01 -19.41 -2.26
CA SER A 331 -4.48 -20.66 -2.88
C SER A 331 -3.38 -21.48 -3.57
N LEU A 332 -2.20 -20.90 -3.79
CA LEU A 332 -1.06 -21.56 -4.43
C LEU A 332 -0.10 -22.21 -3.43
N VAL A 333 -0.35 -22.06 -2.12
CA VAL A 333 0.50 -22.56 -1.04
C VAL A 333 -0.34 -23.27 0.02
N PRO A 334 0.25 -24.24 0.77
CA PRO A 334 -0.43 -24.83 1.92
C PRO A 334 -0.75 -23.78 2.99
N PRO A 335 -1.84 -23.95 3.77
CA PRO A 335 -2.25 -22.98 4.82
C PRO A 335 -1.13 -22.67 5.82
N GLU A 336 -0.32 -23.65 6.19
CA GLU A 336 0.79 -23.54 7.15
C GLU A 336 1.92 -22.64 6.62
N LYS A 337 2.05 -22.49 5.29
CA LYS A 337 3.09 -21.70 4.61
C LYS A 337 2.62 -20.30 4.19
N THR A 338 1.35 -20.00 4.36
CA THR A 338 0.77 -18.72 3.91
C THR A 338 1.50 -17.51 4.53
N GLY A 339 1.90 -17.60 5.80
CA GLY A 339 2.67 -16.55 6.47
C GLY A 339 4.06 -16.31 5.85
N VAL A 340 4.76 -17.39 5.49
CA VAL A 340 6.07 -17.33 4.83
C VAL A 340 5.97 -16.61 3.48
N PHE A 341 4.98 -16.96 2.67
CA PHE A 341 4.77 -16.35 1.36
C PHE A 341 4.20 -14.94 1.44
N ALA A 342 3.48 -14.60 2.52
CA ALA A 342 3.11 -13.20 2.82
C ALA A 342 4.36 -12.34 3.07
N GLY A 343 5.29 -12.84 3.88
CA GLY A 343 6.57 -12.18 4.12
C GLY A 343 7.40 -12.02 2.85
N LEU A 344 7.45 -13.05 2.00
CA LEU A 344 8.18 -13.01 0.73
C LEU A 344 7.55 -12.00 -0.25
N LYS A 345 6.20 -11.91 -0.30
CA LYS A 345 5.49 -10.89 -1.06
C LYS A 345 5.85 -9.49 -0.55
N ALA A 346 5.81 -9.27 0.76
CA ALA A 346 6.17 -7.98 1.36
C ALA A 346 7.63 -7.59 1.06
N ALA A 347 8.56 -8.55 1.13
CA ALA A 347 9.96 -8.32 0.75
C ALA A 347 10.12 -7.96 -0.73
N ALA A 348 9.42 -8.66 -1.62
CA ALA A 348 9.41 -8.36 -3.05
C ALA A 348 8.87 -6.93 -3.32
N GLU A 349 7.78 -6.53 -2.68
CA GLU A 349 7.23 -5.19 -2.78
C GLU A 349 8.19 -4.11 -2.24
N SER A 350 8.88 -4.40 -1.13
CA SER A 350 9.85 -3.45 -0.53
C SER A 350 11.04 -3.16 -1.44
N VAL A 351 11.41 -4.10 -2.32
CA VAL A 351 12.43 -3.89 -3.35
C VAL A 351 11.84 -3.26 -4.62
N ALA A 352 10.66 -3.74 -5.04
CA ALA A 352 10.03 -3.28 -6.28
C ALA A 352 9.63 -1.79 -6.24
N ILE A 353 9.15 -1.30 -5.09
CA ILE A 353 8.65 0.08 -4.96
C ILE A 353 9.77 1.12 -5.17
N PRO A 354 10.90 1.09 -4.45
CA PRO A 354 12.00 2.02 -4.72
C PRO A 354 12.58 1.85 -6.12
N ALA A 355 12.73 0.60 -6.60
CA ALA A 355 13.21 0.34 -7.96
C ALA A 355 12.30 0.97 -9.02
N SER A 356 10.98 0.87 -8.84
CA SER A 356 9.97 1.49 -9.70
C SER A 356 10.20 3.01 -9.83
N VAL A 357 10.37 3.67 -8.68
CA VAL A 357 10.60 5.13 -8.64
C VAL A 357 11.90 5.50 -9.32
N VAL A 358 13.00 4.81 -9.04
CA VAL A 358 14.30 5.07 -9.66
C VAL A 358 14.22 4.87 -11.19
N ILE A 359 13.63 3.76 -11.63
CA ILE A 359 13.47 3.47 -13.06
C ILE A 359 12.60 4.55 -13.73
N ALA A 360 11.49 4.95 -13.11
CA ALA A 360 10.63 6.00 -13.65
C ALA A 360 11.38 7.33 -13.74
N ALA A 361 11.96 7.81 -12.63
CA ALA A 361 12.58 9.12 -12.54
C ALA A 361 13.81 9.27 -13.44
N GLU A 362 14.65 8.24 -13.55
CA GLU A 362 15.91 8.32 -14.29
C GLU A 362 15.78 7.93 -15.77
N LEU A 363 14.87 7.01 -16.13
CA LEU A 363 14.81 6.50 -17.50
C LEU A 363 13.60 7.00 -18.29
N PHE A 364 12.44 7.17 -17.65
CA PHE A 364 11.19 7.45 -18.38
C PHE A 364 10.77 8.92 -18.31
N LEU A 365 10.81 9.55 -17.13
CA LEU A 365 10.38 10.94 -16.97
C LEU A 365 11.22 11.91 -17.82
N PRO A 366 12.56 11.80 -17.92
CA PRO A 366 13.36 12.71 -18.76
C PRO A 366 13.02 12.65 -20.25
N ARG A 367 12.42 11.54 -20.71
CA ARG A 367 12.07 11.31 -22.12
C ARG A 367 10.61 11.59 -22.46
N PHE A 368 9.70 11.36 -21.50
CA PHE A 368 8.26 11.34 -21.73
C PHE A 368 7.49 12.24 -20.76
N SER A 369 8.18 13.11 -19.99
CA SER A 369 7.57 13.85 -18.88
C SER A 369 6.88 12.89 -17.89
N TYR A 370 5.90 13.33 -17.13
CA TYR A 370 5.17 12.46 -16.20
C TYR A 370 4.35 11.36 -16.90
N ARG A 371 4.12 11.43 -18.21
CA ARG A 371 3.59 10.31 -19.02
C ARG A 371 4.48 9.07 -19.01
N GLY A 372 5.77 9.24 -18.72
CA GLY A 372 6.74 8.16 -18.60
C GLY A 372 6.35 7.07 -17.60
N VAL A 373 5.61 7.42 -16.53
CA VAL A 373 5.12 6.41 -15.57
C VAL A 373 4.14 5.43 -16.22
N PHE A 374 3.35 5.88 -17.19
CA PHE A 374 2.40 5.01 -17.91
C PHE A 374 3.11 4.12 -18.93
N VAL A 375 4.24 4.57 -19.53
CA VAL A 375 5.09 3.71 -20.37
C VAL A 375 5.64 2.55 -19.55
N LEU A 376 6.21 2.87 -18.37
CA LEU A 376 6.74 1.86 -17.45
C LEU A 376 5.63 0.90 -16.98
N LEU A 377 4.48 1.46 -16.59
CA LEU A 377 3.32 0.67 -16.16
C LEU A 377 2.82 -0.28 -17.25
N ALA A 378 2.62 0.23 -18.48
CA ALA A 378 2.14 -0.57 -19.60
C ALA A 378 3.07 -1.74 -19.90
N GLY A 379 4.39 -1.49 -20.00
CA GLY A 379 5.39 -2.53 -20.24
C GLY A 379 5.44 -3.57 -19.12
N ALA A 380 5.46 -3.13 -17.87
CA ALA A 380 5.51 -4.01 -16.72
C ALA A 380 4.22 -4.84 -16.57
N ILE A 381 3.03 -4.25 -16.75
CA ILE A 381 1.77 -4.98 -16.68
C ILE A 381 1.67 -6.04 -17.79
N LEU A 382 2.05 -5.72 -19.02
CA LEU A 382 2.02 -6.70 -20.11
C LEU A 382 2.95 -7.88 -19.80
N LEU A 383 4.15 -7.63 -19.27
CA LEU A 383 5.07 -8.68 -18.85
C LEU A 383 4.50 -9.48 -17.66
N ALA A 384 3.92 -8.82 -16.68
CA ALA A 384 3.29 -9.47 -15.54
C ALA A 384 2.09 -10.33 -15.95
N LEU A 385 1.23 -9.84 -16.86
CA LEU A 385 0.14 -10.61 -17.47
C LEU A 385 0.65 -11.82 -18.22
N PHE A 386 1.70 -11.66 -19.03
CA PHE A 386 2.33 -12.78 -19.73
C PHE A 386 2.79 -13.86 -18.75
N ILE A 387 3.50 -13.48 -17.68
CA ILE A 387 3.96 -14.41 -16.64
C ILE A 387 2.75 -15.09 -15.97
N LEU A 388 1.74 -14.30 -15.56
CA LEU A 388 0.55 -14.79 -14.86
C LEU A 388 -0.24 -15.79 -15.72
N VAL A 389 -0.49 -15.45 -16.98
CA VAL A 389 -1.31 -16.29 -17.88
C VAL A 389 -0.55 -17.55 -18.28
N ARG A 390 0.74 -17.43 -18.65
CA ARG A 390 1.52 -18.52 -19.25
C ARG A 390 2.11 -19.49 -18.23
N PHE A 391 2.51 -19.00 -17.05
CA PHE A 391 3.30 -19.80 -16.09
C PHE A 391 2.60 -20.11 -14.78
N VAL A 392 1.55 -19.35 -14.39
CA VAL A 392 0.76 -19.61 -13.18
C VAL A 392 -0.47 -20.42 -13.55
N ARG A 393 -0.62 -21.62 -12.98
CA ARG A 393 -1.79 -22.49 -13.23
C ARG A 393 -2.98 -22.02 -12.36
N ARG A 394 -4.21 -22.38 -12.74
CA ARG A 394 -5.37 -22.21 -11.87
C ARG A 394 -5.23 -23.12 -10.66
N PRO A 395 -5.61 -22.68 -9.46
CA PRO A 395 -5.66 -23.55 -8.29
C PRO A 395 -6.58 -24.75 -8.54
N VAL A 396 -6.19 -25.93 -8.07
CA VAL A 396 -6.92 -27.19 -8.33
C VAL A 396 -8.34 -27.15 -7.76
N LEU A 397 -8.55 -26.49 -6.61
CA LEU A 397 -9.87 -26.29 -6.02
C LEU A 397 -10.82 -25.44 -6.91
N GLU A 398 -10.30 -24.41 -7.56
CA GLU A 398 -11.07 -23.54 -8.48
C GLU A 398 -11.43 -24.28 -9.78
N ALA A 399 -10.57 -25.18 -10.24
CA ALA A 399 -10.83 -26.02 -11.43
C ALA A 399 -11.98 -26.99 -11.18
N ALA A 400 -12.04 -27.63 -10.01
CA ALA A 400 -13.11 -28.56 -9.65
C ALA A 400 -14.50 -27.87 -9.53
N ILE A 401 -14.56 -26.64 -9.05
CA ILE A 401 -15.81 -25.86 -8.96
C ILE A 401 -16.31 -25.46 -10.35
N GLY A 402 -15.39 -25.19 -11.29
CA GLY A 402 -15.71 -24.86 -12.69
C GLY A 402 -16.30 -26.03 -13.46
N GLU A 403 -15.77 -27.24 -13.28
CA GLU A 403 -16.24 -28.45 -13.95
C GLU A 403 -17.63 -28.92 -13.47
N HIS A 404 -17.97 -28.74 -12.20
CA HIS A 404 -19.30 -29.04 -11.67
C HIS A 404 -20.41 -28.08 -12.08
N ARG A 405 -20.07 -26.92 -12.68
CA ARG A 405 -21.06 -25.94 -13.17
C ARG A 405 -21.33 -26.02 -14.66
N THR A 406 -20.52 -26.74 -15.40
CA THR A 406 -20.67 -26.95 -16.86
C THR A 406 -21.25 -28.34 -17.19
N ALA A 407 -21.44 -29.20 -16.22
CA ALA A 407 -22.19 -30.47 -16.28
C ALA A 407 -23.59 -30.30 -15.71
#